data_b9ecd1430d143b0656d938a591f246ba
#
_entry.id   b9ecd1430d143b0656d938a591f246ba
#
_cell.length_a   1.000
_cell.length_b   1.000
_cell.length_c   1.000
_cell.angle_alpha   90.00
_cell.angle_beta   90.00
_cell.angle_gamma   90.00
#
_symmetry.space_group_name_H-M   'P 1'
#
loop_
_entity.id
_entity.type
_entity.pdbx_description
1 polymer ?
#
loop_
_entity_poly.entity_id
_entity_poly.type
_entity_poly.pdbx_seq_one_letter_code
_entity_poly.pdbx_strand_id
1 'polypeptide(L)'
;MRPLKEAVFSFLIRSRFGEKLLMTANIWCNDWRIGAPSLADNILIKDEREKLCREAEELYSDLDEGSRKAIERLLWRSCYMPDNQKDSCCFFYNLSRHFTPDEIREDRRVNKILKKIRDKYVEGENRSAESLVYHHGLSAMPEKVLAYIKGKDFIDAGACWGDSAIAFSHYSPRKIYAFEPSPENGKRFMRVMKRAGIPEDLYELVLMGLASQKGEITFFDKGDVGNDLHEKGETKAELATLDEFVRERKANIGVIKADLEGMGLDMLKGAKETLVKCRPVLSLSIYHNNEELFGIYPFLKELLPDYHFYVRSLSAPVSMAEFSLLGYPRELTR
;
A
#
# COMPACT_ATOMS: atom_id res chain seq x y z
N MET A 1 -29.38 5.69 1.19
CA MET A 1 -29.42 5.19 -0.21
C MET A 1 -28.15 4.40 -0.61
N ARG A 2 -26.92 4.78 -0.19
CA ARG A 2 -25.68 4.00 -0.44
C ARG A 2 -25.79 2.52 0.00
N PRO A 3 -26.21 2.18 1.25
CA PRO A 3 -26.19 0.79 1.71
C PRO A 3 -27.11 -0.15 0.92
N LEU A 4 -28.24 0.35 0.42
CA LEU A 4 -29.18 -0.45 -0.39
C LEU A 4 -28.61 -0.72 -1.78
N LYS A 5 -27.95 0.27 -2.37
CA LYS A 5 -27.27 0.13 -3.67
C LYS A 5 -26.16 -0.93 -3.59
N GLU A 6 -25.32 -0.89 -2.54
CA GLU A 6 -24.26 -1.87 -2.32
C GLU A 6 -24.80 -3.30 -2.11
N ALA A 7 -25.91 -3.45 -1.40
CA ALA A 7 -26.54 -4.74 -1.19
C ALA A 7 -27.13 -5.31 -2.49
N VAL A 8 -27.80 -4.48 -3.29
CA VAL A 8 -28.36 -4.87 -4.60
C VAL A 8 -27.24 -5.22 -5.57
N PHE A 9 -26.19 -4.43 -5.63
CA PHE A 9 -25.01 -4.68 -6.43
C PHE A 9 -24.36 -6.02 -6.06
N SER A 10 -24.06 -6.22 -4.78
CA SER A 10 -23.48 -7.47 -4.26
C SER A 10 -24.34 -8.70 -4.51
N PHE A 11 -25.66 -8.54 -4.61
CA PHE A 11 -26.58 -9.62 -4.99
C PHE A 11 -26.53 -9.92 -6.49
N LEU A 12 -26.53 -8.90 -7.32
CA LEU A 12 -26.59 -9.04 -8.78
C LEU A 12 -25.28 -9.61 -9.37
N ILE A 13 -24.10 -9.26 -8.84
CA ILE A 13 -22.80 -9.79 -9.31
C ILE A 13 -22.64 -11.31 -9.10
N ARG A 14 -23.55 -11.96 -8.36
CA ARG A 14 -23.50 -13.40 -8.06
C ARG A 14 -24.12 -14.29 -9.13
N SER A 15 -24.73 -13.72 -10.15
CA SER A 15 -25.40 -14.48 -11.20
C SER A 15 -25.07 -13.94 -12.60
N ARG A 16 -24.98 -14.83 -13.60
CA ARG A 16 -24.78 -14.42 -15.01
C ARG A 16 -25.85 -13.47 -15.51
N PHE A 17 -27.08 -13.62 -15.02
CA PHE A 17 -28.19 -12.74 -15.37
C PHE A 17 -28.03 -11.37 -14.72
N GLY A 18 -27.68 -11.33 -13.44
CA GLY A 18 -27.42 -10.10 -12.72
C GLY A 18 -26.21 -9.34 -13.27
N GLU A 19 -25.12 -10.05 -13.67
CA GLU A 19 -23.98 -9.47 -14.37
C GLU A 19 -24.42 -8.75 -15.67
N LYS A 20 -25.23 -9.42 -16.51
CA LYS A 20 -25.77 -8.80 -17.73
C LYS A 20 -26.64 -7.57 -17.44
N LEU A 21 -27.50 -7.67 -16.41
CA LEU A 21 -28.36 -6.56 -16.00
C LEU A 21 -27.54 -5.36 -15.53
N LEU A 22 -26.47 -5.59 -14.76
CA LEU A 22 -25.57 -4.56 -14.29
C LEU A 22 -24.75 -3.95 -15.43
N MET A 23 -24.28 -4.75 -16.39
CA MET A 23 -23.63 -4.25 -17.60
C MET A 23 -24.55 -3.31 -18.39
N THR A 24 -25.83 -3.67 -18.50
CA THR A 24 -26.82 -2.85 -19.19
C THR A 24 -27.18 -1.59 -18.38
N ALA A 25 -27.30 -1.71 -17.06
CA ALA A 25 -27.60 -0.60 -16.16
C ALA A 25 -26.41 0.37 -15.98
N ASN A 26 -25.19 -0.11 -16.14
CA ASN A 26 -23.99 0.69 -16.01
C ASN A 26 -23.82 1.74 -17.13
N ILE A 27 -24.41 1.50 -18.28
CA ILE A 27 -24.58 2.52 -19.34
C ILE A 27 -25.35 3.74 -18.79
N TRP A 28 -26.13 3.57 -17.73
CA TRP A 28 -27.00 4.59 -17.11
C TRP A 28 -26.47 5.18 -15.80
N CYS A 29 -25.48 4.57 -15.13
CA CYS A 29 -25.03 4.96 -13.79
C CYS A 29 -23.55 5.33 -13.78
N ASN A 30 -23.22 6.55 -14.17
CA ASN A 30 -21.86 7.11 -14.13
C ASN A 30 -21.29 7.31 -12.70
N ASP A 31 -22.01 6.93 -11.64
CA ASP A 31 -21.66 7.25 -10.25
C ASP A 31 -20.95 6.12 -9.47
N TRP A 32 -20.62 5.02 -10.12
CA TRP A 32 -19.99 3.88 -9.49
C TRP A 32 -18.46 3.86 -9.75
N ARG A 33 -17.82 4.94 -9.45
CA ARG A 33 -16.35 4.99 -9.40
C ARG A 33 -15.89 4.21 -8.17
N ILE A 34 -15.59 2.93 -8.36
CA ILE A 34 -14.72 2.22 -7.43
C ILE A 34 -13.31 2.62 -7.85
N GLY A 35 -12.65 3.38 -6.98
CA GLY A 35 -11.41 4.08 -7.30
C GLY A 35 -10.33 3.17 -7.87
N ALA A 36 -9.70 3.60 -8.82
CA ALA A 36 -8.35 3.74 -9.32
C ALA A 36 -8.23 3.63 -10.84
N PRO A 37 -8.62 4.65 -11.60
CA PRO A 37 -8.17 4.78 -13.00
C PRO A 37 -6.65 4.98 -13.10
N SER A 38 -6.03 5.58 -12.08
CA SER A 38 -4.62 5.97 -12.10
C SER A 38 -3.63 4.80 -12.10
N LEU A 39 -3.98 3.66 -11.52
CA LEU A 39 -3.06 2.51 -11.45
C LEU A 39 -2.77 1.88 -12.80
N ALA A 40 -3.78 1.70 -13.65
CA ALA A 40 -3.60 1.09 -14.97
C ALA A 40 -2.82 2.01 -15.93
N ASP A 41 -3.04 3.31 -15.82
CA ASP A 41 -2.37 4.28 -16.67
C ASP A 41 -0.88 4.43 -16.34
N ASN A 42 -0.49 4.16 -15.11
CA ASN A 42 0.88 4.34 -14.63
C ASN A 42 1.74 3.06 -14.70
N ILE A 43 1.12 1.86 -14.71
CA ILE A 43 1.87 0.60 -14.63
C ILE A 43 2.16 0.01 -16.01
N LEU A 44 1.25 0.05 -16.97
CA LEU A 44 1.45 -0.64 -18.25
C LEU A 44 1.04 0.21 -19.46
N ILE A 45 2.02 0.60 -20.26
CA ILE A 45 1.79 1.22 -21.57
C ILE A 45 1.11 0.18 -22.48
N LYS A 46 0.00 0.55 -23.10
CA LYS A 46 -0.91 -0.33 -23.85
C LYS A 46 -0.23 -1.26 -24.86
N ASP A 47 0.71 -0.72 -25.63
CA ASP A 47 1.35 -1.43 -26.74
C ASP A 47 2.45 -2.42 -26.27
N GLU A 48 2.85 -2.35 -25.01
CA GLU A 48 3.89 -3.21 -24.42
C GLU A 48 3.37 -4.16 -23.32
N ARG A 49 2.07 -4.16 -23.04
CA ARG A 49 1.47 -4.89 -21.91
C ARG A 49 1.86 -6.37 -21.83
N GLU A 50 1.79 -7.11 -22.93
CA GLU A 50 2.13 -8.52 -22.91
C GLU A 50 3.62 -8.77 -22.62
N LYS A 51 4.49 -7.89 -23.08
CA LYS A 51 5.92 -7.94 -22.81
C LYS A 51 6.18 -7.67 -21.32
N LEU A 52 5.61 -6.60 -20.79
CA LEU A 52 5.76 -6.21 -19.39
C LEU A 52 5.17 -7.25 -18.44
N CYS A 53 4.05 -7.89 -18.81
CA CYS A 53 3.51 -9.01 -18.02
C CYS A 53 4.50 -10.16 -17.93
N ARG A 54 5.10 -10.59 -19.05
CA ARG A 54 6.11 -11.66 -19.03
C ARG A 54 7.36 -11.28 -18.24
N GLU A 55 7.85 -10.06 -18.41
CA GLU A 55 9.00 -9.56 -17.65
C GLU A 55 8.75 -9.55 -16.14
N ALA A 56 7.57 -9.13 -15.70
CA ALA A 56 7.22 -9.16 -14.27
C ALA A 56 7.05 -10.61 -13.75
N GLU A 57 6.40 -11.50 -14.50
CA GLU A 57 6.28 -12.91 -14.14
C GLU A 57 7.66 -13.57 -13.99
N GLU A 58 8.59 -13.29 -14.90
CA GLU A 58 9.96 -13.79 -14.84
C GLU A 58 10.72 -13.21 -13.63
N LEU A 59 10.61 -11.89 -13.41
CA LEU A 59 11.28 -11.19 -12.32
C LEU A 59 10.92 -11.76 -10.93
N TYR A 60 9.66 -12.11 -10.73
CA TYR A 60 9.13 -12.62 -9.46
C TYR A 60 9.02 -14.15 -9.40
N SER A 61 9.57 -14.87 -10.40
CA SER A 61 9.43 -16.34 -10.54
C SER A 61 10.10 -17.13 -9.42
N ASP A 62 11.12 -16.57 -8.77
CA ASP A 62 11.86 -17.19 -7.67
C ASP A 62 11.21 -17.02 -6.29
N LEU A 63 10.13 -16.25 -6.21
CA LEU A 63 9.36 -16.10 -4.98
C LEU A 63 8.38 -17.27 -4.78
N ASP A 64 7.75 -17.30 -3.59
CA ASP A 64 6.77 -18.33 -3.25
C ASP A 64 5.52 -18.30 -4.16
N GLU A 65 4.75 -19.36 -4.13
CA GLU A 65 3.54 -19.49 -4.96
C GLU A 65 2.52 -18.38 -4.69
N GLY A 66 2.38 -17.95 -3.42
CA GLY A 66 1.50 -16.85 -3.04
C GLY A 66 1.93 -15.53 -3.67
N SER A 67 3.23 -15.28 -3.77
CA SER A 67 3.80 -14.10 -4.43
C SER A 67 3.53 -14.10 -5.92
N ARG A 68 3.79 -15.23 -6.58
CA ARG A 68 3.52 -15.37 -8.03
C ARG A 68 2.05 -15.13 -8.35
N LYS A 69 1.13 -15.70 -7.55
CA LYS A 69 -0.32 -15.44 -7.69
C LYS A 69 -0.69 -13.98 -7.45
N ALA A 70 -0.04 -13.29 -6.52
CA ALA A 70 -0.27 -11.87 -6.27
C ALA A 70 0.17 -11.01 -7.47
N ILE A 71 1.36 -11.28 -8.01
CA ILE A 71 1.88 -10.60 -9.21
C ILE A 71 0.99 -10.90 -10.43
N GLU A 72 0.66 -12.15 -10.70
CA GLU A 72 -0.26 -12.54 -11.78
C GLU A 72 -1.59 -11.76 -11.67
N ARG A 73 -2.12 -11.63 -10.46
CA ARG A 73 -3.34 -10.87 -10.21
C ARG A 73 -3.17 -9.37 -10.48
N LEU A 74 -2.07 -8.76 -10.04
CA LEU A 74 -1.76 -7.37 -10.30
C LEU A 74 -1.67 -7.11 -11.81
N LEU A 75 -0.91 -7.95 -12.52
CA LEU A 75 -0.72 -7.86 -13.96
C LEU A 75 -2.03 -8.09 -14.73
N TRP A 76 -2.78 -9.12 -14.35
CA TRP A 76 -4.06 -9.42 -14.96
C TRP A 76 -5.02 -8.24 -14.85
N ARG A 77 -5.10 -7.61 -13.69
CA ARG A 77 -5.92 -6.42 -13.46
C ARG A 77 -5.45 -5.25 -14.33
N SER A 78 -4.16 -5.01 -14.40
CA SER A 78 -3.57 -3.95 -15.23
C SER A 78 -3.76 -4.18 -16.72
N CYS A 79 -3.67 -5.44 -17.19
CA CYS A 79 -3.87 -5.80 -18.59
C CYS A 79 -5.33 -5.73 -19.05
N TYR A 80 -6.27 -6.01 -18.16
CA TYR A 80 -7.70 -6.04 -18.50
C TYR A 80 -8.45 -4.76 -18.14
N MET A 81 -7.78 -3.77 -17.56
CA MET A 81 -8.37 -2.46 -17.37
C MET A 81 -8.60 -1.78 -18.72
N PRO A 82 -9.85 -1.42 -19.04
CA PRO A 82 -10.15 -0.76 -20.29
C PRO A 82 -9.55 0.66 -20.35
N ASP A 83 -9.20 1.09 -21.56
CA ASP A 83 -8.56 2.39 -21.79
C ASP A 83 -9.47 3.61 -21.56
N ASN A 84 -10.72 3.37 -21.19
CA ASN A 84 -11.65 4.44 -20.87
C ASN A 84 -12.50 4.12 -19.63
N GLN A 85 -12.90 5.17 -18.91
CA GLN A 85 -13.66 5.03 -17.66
C GLN A 85 -15.03 4.33 -17.81
N LYS A 86 -15.60 4.29 -19.04
CA LYS A 86 -16.91 3.65 -19.27
C LYS A 86 -16.81 2.13 -19.21
N ASP A 87 -15.66 1.60 -19.63
CA ASP A 87 -15.43 0.16 -19.67
C ASP A 87 -14.87 -0.38 -18.33
N SER A 88 -14.35 0.51 -17.45
CA SER A 88 -13.83 0.13 -16.12
C SER A 88 -14.85 -0.59 -15.26
N CYS A 89 -16.12 -0.24 -15.39
CA CYS A 89 -17.20 -0.91 -14.65
C CYS A 89 -17.43 -2.35 -15.10
N CYS A 90 -17.25 -2.65 -16.40
CA CYS A 90 -17.39 -4.00 -16.94
C CYS A 90 -16.34 -4.95 -16.37
N PHE A 91 -15.14 -4.42 -16.08
CA PHE A 91 -14.06 -5.15 -15.46
C PHE A 91 -14.45 -5.68 -14.06
N PHE A 92 -15.05 -4.87 -13.22
CA PHE A 92 -15.47 -5.27 -11.87
C PHE A 92 -16.54 -6.36 -11.85
N TYR A 93 -17.40 -6.42 -12.84
CA TYR A 93 -18.44 -7.46 -12.94
C TYR A 93 -17.88 -8.85 -13.26
N ASN A 94 -16.76 -8.89 -13.96
CA ASN A 94 -16.09 -10.16 -14.29
C ASN A 94 -15.16 -10.66 -13.17
N LEU A 95 -14.81 -9.82 -12.18
CA LEU A 95 -13.91 -10.19 -11.08
C LEU A 95 -14.45 -11.37 -10.26
N SER A 96 -15.78 -11.47 -10.07
CA SER A 96 -16.39 -12.57 -9.31
C SER A 96 -16.12 -13.95 -9.92
N ARG A 97 -15.76 -14.02 -11.21
CA ARG A 97 -15.39 -15.27 -11.90
C ARG A 97 -13.94 -15.69 -11.62
N HIS A 98 -13.14 -14.76 -11.14
CA HIS A 98 -11.71 -14.92 -10.95
C HIS A 98 -11.29 -15.05 -9.49
N PHE A 99 -12.26 -14.98 -8.55
CA PHE A 99 -12.02 -15.20 -7.14
C PHE A 99 -12.40 -16.60 -6.72
N THR A 100 -11.49 -17.23 -5.99
CA THR A 100 -11.78 -18.51 -5.32
C THR A 100 -12.81 -18.32 -4.19
N PRO A 101 -13.50 -19.38 -3.77
CA PRO A 101 -14.38 -19.33 -2.60
C PRO A 101 -13.69 -18.84 -1.33
N ASP A 102 -12.39 -19.10 -1.18
CA ASP A 102 -11.58 -18.64 -0.04
C ASP A 102 -11.36 -17.14 -0.07
N GLU A 103 -11.03 -16.58 -1.21
CA GLU A 103 -10.89 -15.14 -1.40
C GLU A 103 -12.20 -14.40 -1.16
N ILE A 104 -13.32 -14.95 -1.60
CA ILE A 104 -14.64 -14.37 -1.31
C ILE A 104 -14.95 -14.42 0.18
N ARG A 105 -14.53 -15.48 0.90
CA ARG A 105 -14.68 -15.57 2.35
C ARG A 105 -13.82 -14.54 3.06
N GLU A 106 -12.57 -14.38 2.61
CA GLU A 106 -11.64 -13.40 3.15
C GLU A 106 -12.15 -11.97 2.94
N ASP A 107 -12.63 -11.64 1.74
CA ASP A 107 -13.24 -10.34 1.45
C ASP A 107 -14.38 -10.02 2.43
N ARG A 108 -15.27 -10.98 2.67
CA ARG A 108 -16.36 -10.82 3.65
C ARG A 108 -15.85 -10.64 5.07
N ARG A 109 -14.79 -11.37 5.46
CA ARG A 109 -14.16 -11.25 6.77
C ARG A 109 -13.58 -9.86 6.96
N VAL A 110 -12.79 -9.39 6.02
CA VAL A 110 -12.15 -8.07 6.01
C VAL A 110 -13.19 -6.96 6.09
N ASN A 111 -14.17 -6.98 5.20
CA ASN A 111 -15.24 -5.98 5.18
C ASN A 111 -16.05 -5.95 6.49
N LYS A 112 -16.27 -7.10 7.14
CA LYS A 112 -16.92 -7.18 8.46
C LYS A 112 -16.08 -6.55 9.57
N ILE A 113 -14.75 -6.73 9.53
CA ILE A 113 -13.84 -6.10 10.49
C ILE A 113 -13.82 -4.59 10.26
N LEU A 114 -13.57 -4.14 9.03
CA LEU A 114 -13.54 -2.73 8.66
C LEU A 114 -14.82 -2.00 9.07
N LYS A 115 -15.98 -2.63 8.89
CA LYS A 115 -17.26 -2.06 9.33
C LYS A 115 -17.34 -1.86 10.85
N LYS A 116 -16.70 -2.72 11.66
CA LYS A 116 -16.71 -2.62 13.11
C LYS A 116 -15.78 -1.55 13.66
N ILE A 117 -14.63 -1.34 13.00
CA ILE A 117 -13.60 -0.38 13.45
C ILE A 117 -13.72 0.98 12.77
N ARG A 118 -14.62 1.08 11.81
CA ARG A 118 -14.87 2.23 10.92
C ARG A 118 -14.87 3.59 11.61
N ASP A 119 -15.58 3.69 12.72
CA ASP A 119 -15.83 4.99 13.38
C ASP A 119 -14.94 5.18 14.62
N LYS A 120 -14.07 4.20 14.92
CA LYS A 120 -13.31 4.18 16.16
C LYS A 120 -12.04 5.02 16.08
N TYR A 121 -11.29 4.91 14.98
CA TYR A 121 -9.93 5.45 14.90
C TYR A 121 -9.72 6.50 13.82
N VAL A 122 -10.35 6.38 12.66
CA VAL A 122 -10.08 7.22 11.49
C VAL A 122 -11.27 8.08 11.11
N GLU A 123 -11.05 9.37 10.88
CA GLU A 123 -12.05 10.28 10.32
C GLU A 123 -12.16 10.09 8.80
N GLY A 124 -13.39 9.97 8.29
CA GLY A 124 -13.67 9.91 6.87
C GLY A 124 -13.66 8.51 6.25
N GLU A 125 -13.46 8.44 4.93
CA GLU A 125 -13.69 7.22 4.16
C GLU A 125 -12.46 6.29 4.06
N ASN A 126 -11.28 6.74 4.49
CA ASN A 126 -10.06 5.94 4.38
C ASN A 126 -10.06 4.80 5.39
N ARG A 127 -10.28 3.61 4.89
CA ARG A 127 -10.40 2.35 5.64
C ARG A 127 -9.57 1.31 4.94
N SER A 128 -8.28 1.54 4.93
CA SER A 128 -7.38 0.58 4.34
C SER A 128 -7.44 -0.73 5.11
N ALA A 129 -7.74 -1.82 4.40
CA ALA A 129 -7.58 -3.15 4.95
C ALA A 129 -6.11 -3.43 5.24
N GLU A 130 -5.23 -2.87 4.44
CA GLU A 130 -3.79 -2.95 4.61
C GLU A 130 -3.35 -2.50 6.00
N SER A 131 -3.76 -1.29 6.41
CA SER A 131 -3.41 -0.75 7.71
C SER A 131 -4.16 -1.44 8.86
N LEU A 132 -5.51 -1.50 8.77
CA LEU A 132 -6.36 -1.84 9.92
C LEU A 132 -6.62 -3.34 10.11
N VAL A 133 -6.34 -4.17 9.12
CA VAL A 133 -6.54 -5.62 9.17
C VAL A 133 -5.24 -6.39 9.01
N TYR A 134 -4.46 -6.01 8.02
CA TYR A 134 -3.21 -6.69 7.70
C TYR A 134 -1.98 -6.05 8.34
N HIS A 135 -2.14 -4.83 8.91
CA HIS A 135 -1.06 -4.07 9.57
C HIS A 135 0.19 -4.01 8.68
N HIS A 136 -0.01 -3.65 7.40
CA HIS A 136 1.05 -3.63 6.38
C HIS A 136 1.84 -4.95 6.31
N GLY A 137 1.14 -6.08 6.44
CA GLY A 137 1.71 -7.42 6.41
C GLY A 137 2.25 -7.93 7.76
N LEU A 138 2.45 -7.08 8.76
CA LEU A 138 2.98 -7.49 10.06
C LEU A 138 2.08 -8.50 10.79
N SER A 139 0.76 -8.44 10.60
CA SER A 139 -0.19 -9.35 11.25
C SER A 139 0.00 -10.84 10.88
N ALA A 140 0.68 -11.12 9.78
CA ALA A 140 0.97 -12.48 9.28
C ALA A 140 2.46 -12.87 9.39
N MET A 141 3.31 -12.02 10.00
CA MET A 141 4.72 -12.31 10.16
C MET A 141 4.96 -13.42 11.21
N PRO A 142 6.02 -14.21 11.04
CA PRO A 142 6.42 -15.20 12.05
C PRO A 142 6.72 -14.57 13.42
N GLU A 143 6.42 -15.29 14.50
CA GLU A 143 6.64 -14.77 15.88
C GLU A 143 8.08 -14.31 16.13
N LYS A 144 9.09 -15.02 15.60
CA LYS A 144 10.49 -14.60 15.71
C LYS A 144 10.76 -13.25 15.05
N VAL A 145 10.10 -12.96 13.92
CA VAL A 145 10.20 -11.68 13.23
C VAL A 145 9.54 -10.58 14.05
N LEU A 146 8.36 -10.84 14.63
CA LEU A 146 7.68 -9.90 15.52
C LEU A 146 8.46 -9.64 16.81
N ALA A 147 9.12 -10.65 17.37
CA ALA A 147 10.01 -10.49 18.50
C ALA A 147 11.24 -9.62 18.17
N TYR A 148 11.78 -9.76 16.97
CA TYR A 148 12.94 -9.01 16.51
C TYR A 148 12.69 -7.49 16.37
N ILE A 149 11.48 -7.09 15.97
CA ILE A 149 11.14 -5.67 15.79
C ILE A 149 10.74 -4.98 17.09
N LYS A 150 10.39 -5.72 18.12
CA LYS A 150 9.93 -5.17 19.39
C LYS A 150 11.00 -4.29 20.06
N GLY A 151 10.60 -3.09 20.47
CA GLY A 151 11.49 -2.10 21.10
C GLY A 151 12.45 -1.40 20.14
N LYS A 152 12.33 -1.63 18.82
CA LYS A 152 13.04 -0.87 17.78
C LYS A 152 12.19 0.28 17.26
N ASP A 153 12.79 1.13 16.44
CA ASP A 153 12.11 2.24 15.79
C ASP A 153 11.45 1.79 14.48
N PHE A 154 10.32 2.37 14.17
CA PHE A 154 9.59 2.10 12.95
C PHE A 154 9.56 3.35 12.06
N ILE A 155 9.78 3.17 10.78
CA ILE A 155 9.61 4.19 9.74
C ILE A 155 8.26 3.93 9.06
N ASP A 156 7.41 4.93 9.09
CA ASP A 156 6.15 5.00 8.38
C ASP A 156 6.27 6.08 7.29
N ALA A 157 6.76 5.68 6.12
CA ALA A 157 6.93 6.57 4.98
C ALA A 157 5.63 6.62 4.17
N GLY A 158 5.07 7.84 4.04
CA GLY A 158 3.71 8.05 3.55
C GLY A 158 2.69 7.76 4.66
N ALA A 159 2.84 8.43 5.80
CA ALA A 159 2.01 8.19 6.99
C ALA A 159 0.58 8.73 6.85
N CYS A 160 0.33 9.60 5.88
CA CYS A 160 -0.97 10.15 5.53
C CYS A 160 -1.77 10.58 6.78
N TRP A 161 -2.82 9.87 7.14
CA TRP A 161 -3.71 10.20 8.27
C TRP A 161 -3.41 9.40 9.54
N GLY A 162 -2.35 8.57 9.56
CA GLY A 162 -1.86 7.88 10.75
C GLY A 162 -2.49 6.52 11.05
N ASP A 163 -3.24 5.95 10.14
CA ASP A 163 -3.82 4.60 10.29
C ASP A 163 -2.74 3.51 10.36
N SER A 164 -1.66 3.63 9.57
CA SER A 164 -0.46 2.79 9.69
C SER A 164 0.24 2.93 11.04
N ALA A 165 0.41 4.15 11.54
CA ALA A 165 1.02 4.38 12.85
C ALA A 165 0.19 3.78 13.99
N ILE A 166 -1.15 3.82 13.90
CA ILE A 166 -2.05 3.11 14.84
C ILE A 166 -1.80 1.60 14.79
N ALA A 167 -1.74 1.01 13.60
CA ALA A 167 -1.45 -0.41 13.46
C ALA A 167 -0.08 -0.79 14.06
N PHE A 168 0.93 0.01 13.82
CA PHE A 168 2.29 -0.21 14.33
C PHE A 168 2.39 -0.11 15.85
N SER A 169 1.55 0.70 16.50
CA SER A 169 1.54 0.81 17.97
C SER A 169 1.29 -0.54 18.68
N HIS A 170 0.64 -1.50 18.01
CA HIS A 170 0.38 -2.84 18.55
C HIS A 170 1.64 -3.72 18.67
N TYR A 171 2.74 -3.35 18.01
CA TYR A 171 3.99 -4.14 17.96
C TYR A 171 5.06 -3.65 18.93
N SER A 172 4.67 -2.78 19.87
CA SER A 172 5.57 -2.24 20.90
C SER A 172 6.85 -1.61 20.32
N PRO A 173 6.73 -0.69 19.35
CA PRO A 173 7.90 0.05 18.87
C PRO A 173 8.47 0.93 19.98
N ARG A 174 9.76 1.26 19.89
CA ARG A 174 10.34 2.30 20.74
C ARG A 174 9.84 3.68 20.32
N LYS A 175 9.82 3.95 19.01
CA LYS A 175 9.34 5.18 18.38
C LYS A 175 8.83 4.89 16.98
N ILE A 176 7.80 5.58 16.54
CA ILE A 176 7.33 5.59 15.16
C ILE A 176 7.68 6.95 14.56
N TYR A 177 8.52 6.98 13.53
CA TYR A 177 8.80 8.16 12.74
C TYR A 177 7.90 8.16 11.51
N ALA A 178 6.90 9.03 11.53
CA ALA A 178 5.86 9.13 10.52
C ALA A 178 6.20 10.27 9.54
N PHE A 179 6.61 9.93 8.32
CA PHE A 179 6.94 10.89 7.27
C PHE A 179 5.71 11.18 6.41
N GLU A 180 5.34 12.44 6.36
CA GLU A 180 4.22 12.94 5.57
C GLU A 180 4.55 14.37 5.10
N PRO A 181 4.74 14.60 3.79
CA PRO A 181 5.09 15.93 3.29
C PRO A 181 3.93 16.94 3.30
N SER A 182 2.66 16.47 3.31
CA SER A 182 1.49 17.34 3.30
C SER A 182 1.19 17.91 4.68
N PRO A 183 1.21 19.26 4.86
CA PRO A 183 0.78 19.89 6.11
C PRO A 183 -0.69 19.62 6.46
N GLU A 184 -1.57 19.47 5.46
CA GLU A 184 -2.98 19.18 5.71
C GLU A 184 -3.19 17.74 6.20
N ASN A 185 -2.50 16.76 5.59
CA ASN A 185 -2.48 15.39 6.09
C ASN A 185 -1.85 15.33 7.48
N GLY A 186 -0.77 16.07 7.73
CA GLY A 186 -0.12 16.15 9.04
C GLY A 186 -1.07 16.65 10.15
N LYS A 187 -1.87 17.68 9.89
CA LYS A 187 -2.90 18.13 10.83
C LYS A 187 -3.94 17.04 11.10
N ARG A 188 -4.31 16.29 10.09
CA ARG A 188 -5.25 15.18 10.22
C ARG A 188 -4.64 14.01 10.98
N PHE A 189 -3.40 13.65 10.67
CA PHE A 189 -2.61 12.67 11.41
C PHE A 189 -2.65 12.94 12.92
N MET A 190 -2.32 14.16 13.36
CA MET A 190 -2.31 14.54 14.79
C MET A 190 -3.69 14.39 15.45
N ARG A 191 -4.78 14.76 14.74
CA ARG A 191 -6.14 14.55 15.25
C ARG A 191 -6.49 13.07 15.40
N VAL A 192 -6.11 12.26 14.42
CA VAL A 192 -6.37 10.82 14.40
C VAL A 192 -5.59 10.10 15.50
N MET A 193 -4.30 10.40 15.68
CA MET A 193 -3.48 9.82 16.75
C MET A 193 -4.03 10.16 18.14
N LYS A 194 -4.43 11.41 18.36
CA LYS A 194 -5.08 11.85 19.61
C LYS A 194 -6.40 11.10 19.85
N ARG A 195 -7.23 10.97 18.83
CA ARG A 195 -8.52 10.24 18.90
C ARG A 195 -8.32 8.75 19.18
N ALA A 196 -7.29 8.15 18.60
CA ALA A 196 -6.93 6.77 18.85
C ALA A 196 -6.33 6.53 20.24
N GLY A 197 -5.98 7.59 20.97
CA GLY A 197 -5.36 7.50 22.29
C GLY A 197 -3.92 7.00 22.25
N ILE A 198 -3.21 7.20 21.12
CA ILE A 198 -1.80 6.84 20.99
C ILE A 198 -0.95 7.85 21.78
N PRO A 199 -0.05 7.39 22.67
CA PRO A 199 0.80 8.27 23.45
C PRO A 199 1.68 9.15 22.56
N GLU A 200 1.78 10.44 22.87
CA GLU A 200 2.54 11.41 22.05
C GLU A 200 4.05 11.13 22.03
N ASP A 201 4.57 10.49 23.04
CA ASP A 201 5.97 10.07 23.10
C ASP A 201 6.28 8.84 22.21
N LEU A 202 5.25 8.11 21.77
CA LEU A 202 5.40 6.92 20.92
C LEU A 202 5.66 7.26 19.45
N TYR A 203 5.28 8.43 18.98
CA TYR A 203 5.43 8.81 17.57
C TYR A 203 6.06 10.19 17.40
N GLU A 204 6.57 10.46 16.22
CA GLU A 204 7.02 11.76 15.76
C GLU A 204 6.55 11.96 14.31
N LEU A 205 5.72 12.97 14.08
CA LEU A 205 5.35 13.38 12.72
C LEU A 205 6.48 14.24 12.14
N VAL A 206 7.02 13.79 11.00
CA VAL A 206 8.08 14.47 10.25
C VAL A 206 7.47 15.02 8.98
N LEU A 207 7.28 16.33 8.89
CA LEU A 207 6.69 17.01 7.72
C LEU A 207 7.71 17.14 6.58
N MET A 208 8.18 16.01 6.08
CA MET A 208 9.17 15.89 5.00
C MET A 208 8.83 14.71 4.12
N GLY A 209 9.26 14.77 2.85
CA GLY A 209 9.31 13.60 1.99
C GLY A 209 10.63 12.84 2.15
N LEU A 210 10.64 11.57 1.74
CA LEU A 210 11.85 10.75 1.68
C LEU A 210 12.25 10.50 0.22
N ALA A 211 13.55 10.68 -0.08
CA ALA A 211 14.10 10.56 -1.42
C ALA A 211 15.54 10.04 -1.39
N SER A 212 16.15 9.85 -2.57
CA SER A 212 17.56 9.43 -2.70
C SER A 212 18.56 10.52 -2.32
N GLN A 213 18.12 11.77 -2.32
CA GLN A 213 18.94 12.94 -1.95
C GLN A 213 18.08 14.04 -1.32
N LYS A 214 18.75 14.92 -0.56
CA LYS A 214 18.08 16.13 -0.04
C LYS A 214 17.64 17.05 -1.16
N GLY A 215 16.51 17.72 -0.92
CA GLY A 215 15.96 18.67 -1.88
C GLY A 215 14.68 19.32 -1.40
N GLU A 216 13.97 19.91 -2.32
CA GLU A 216 12.64 20.49 -2.11
C GLU A 216 11.75 20.06 -3.30
N ILE A 217 10.51 19.74 -3.03
CA ILE A 217 9.50 19.53 -4.07
C ILE A 217 8.33 20.49 -3.89
N THR A 218 7.57 20.65 -4.96
CA THR A 218 6.30 21.37 -4.94
C THR A 218 5.20 20.45 -5.46
N PHE A 219 4.05 20.44 -4.80
CA PHE A 219 2.92 19.58 -5.15
C PHE A 219 1.58 20.26 -4.79
N PHE A 220 0.49 19.73 -5.29
CA PHE A 220 -0.86 20.11 -4.86
C PHE A 220 -1.23 19.36 -3.58
N ASP A 221 -1.32 20.08 -2.47
CA ASP A 221 -1.80 19.50 -1.22
C ASP A 221 -3.33 19.44 -1.20
N LYS A 222 -3.88 18.31 -1.61
CA LYS A 222 -5.33 18.04 -1.60
C LYS A 222 -5.84 17.62 -0.21
N GLY A 223 -4.93 17.34 0.73
CA GLY A 223 -5.28 16.81 2.05
C GLY A 223 -5.97 15.44 1.97
N ASP A 224 -5.65 14.64 0.97
CA ASP A 224 -6.20 13.31 0.73
C ASP A 224 -5.09 12.24 0.58
N VAL A 225 -5.49 11.01 0.33
CA VAL A 225 -4.59 9.85 0.24
C VAL A 225 -3.80 9.76 -1.06
N GLY A 226 -4.15 10.57 -2.05
CA GLY A 226 -3.57 10.54 -3.40
C GLY A 226 -2.86 11.84 -3.75
N ASN A 227 -2.08 12.40 -2.82
CA ASN A 227 -1.23 13.56 -3.15
C ASN A 227 -0.11 13.11 -4.10
N ASP A 228 -0.28 13.39 -5.38
CA ASP A 228 0.75 13.11 -6.38
C ASP A 228 1.88 14.14 -6.29
N LEU A 229 3.05 13.69 -5.85
CA LEU A 229 4.24 14.54 -5.74
C LEU A 229 4.87 14.87 -7.10
N HIS A 230 4.38 14.28 -8.19
CA HIS A 230 4.79 14.63 -9.56
C HIS A 230 3.97 15.78 -10.17
N GLU A 231 2.79 16.10 -9.62
CA GLU A 231 2.01 17.28 -10.00
C GLU A 231 2.62 18.55 -9.40
N LYS A 232 3.00 19.50 -10.26
CA LYS A 232 3.48 20.82 -9.82
C LYS A 232 2.36 21.61 -9.16
N GLY A 233 2.52 21.90 -7.88
CA GLY A 233 1.60 22.70 -7.07
C GLY A 233 2.31 23.85 -6.34
N GLU A 234 1.59 24.50 -5.42
CA GLU A 234 2.10 25.64 -4.64
C GLU A 234 2.64 25.23 -3.27
N THR A 235 2.31 24.02 -2.79
CA THR A 235 2.78 23.54 -1.50
C THR A 235 4.21 23.02 -1.64
N LYS A 236 5.09 23.49 -0.75
CA LYS A 236 6.49 23.08 -0.70
C LYS A 236 6.70 22.05 0.41
N ALA A 237 7.53 21.05 0.13
CA ALA A 237 8.03 20.15 1.15
C ALA A 237 9.52 19.87 0.95
N GLU A 238 10.22 19.76 2.08
CA GLU A 238 11.60 19.32 2.11
C GLU A 238 11.71 17.82 1.86
N LEU A 239 12.79 17.42 1.20
CA LEU A 239 13.16 16.02 1.00
C LEU A 239 14.41 15.69 1.83
N ALA A 240 14.37 14.56 2.51
CA ALA A 240 15.49 14.01 3.26
C ALA A 240 15.88 12.62 2.73
N THR A 241 17.10 12.18 3.03
CA THR A 241 17.44 10.77 2.92
C THR A 241 17.19 10.06 4.24
N LEU A 242 16.71 8.82 4.18
CA LEU A 242 16.49 8.04 5.40
C LEU A 242 17.80 7.76 6.14
N ASP A 243 18.90 7.53 5.41
CA ASP A 243 20.22 7.28 6.02
C ASP A 243 20.69 8.44 6.89
N GLU A 244 20.50 9.68 6.43
CA GLU A 244 20.88 10.84 7.21
C GLU A 244 19.98 11.02 8.44
N PHE A 245 18.67 10.92 8.27
CA PHE A 245 17.71 10.99 9.36
C PHE A 245 18.01 9.97 10.47
N VAL A 246 18.25 8.71 10.08
CA VAL A 246 18.57 7.62 11.02
C VAL A 246 19.87 7.89 11.76
N ARG A 247 20.89 8.42 11.07
CA ARG A 247 22.18 8.77 11.66
C ARG A 247 22.06 9.90 12.68
N GLU A 248 21.33 10.97 12.32
CA GLU A 248 21.11 12.13 13.20
C GLU A 248 20.32 11.76 14.46
N ARG A 249 19.29 10.95 14.32
CA ARG A 249 18.45 10.48 15.44
C ARG A 249 19.05 9.31 16.21
N LYS A 250 20.15 8.73 15.73
CA LYS A 250 20.73 7.48 16.28
C LYS A 250 19.67 6.39 16.42
N ALA A 251 18.79 6.32 15.43
CA ALA A 251 17.66 5.43 15.45
C ALA A 251 18.07 3.98 15.12
N ASN A 252 17.43 3.00 15.77
CA ASN A 252 17.62 1.58 15.51
C ASN A 252 16.37 1.03 14.82
N ILE A 253 16.39 1.01 13.49
CA ILE A 253 15.22 0.72 12.70
C ILE A 253 14.90 -0.78 12.69
N GLY A 254 13.67 -1.11 13.09
CA GLY A 254 13.12 -2.47 13.07
C GLY A 254 12.15 -2.71 11.93
N VAL A 255 11.43 -1.68 11.49
CA VAL A 255 10.46 -1.75 10.40
C VAL A 255 10.59 -0.54 9.49
N ILE A 256 10.49 -0.75 8.19
CA ILE A 256 10.27 0.29 7.19
C ILE A 256 9.02 -0.08 6.39
N LYS A 257 7.98 0.74 6.48
CA LYS A 257 6.86 0.75 5.55
C LYS A 257 7.05 1.93 4.60
N ALA A 258 6.85 1.68 3.32
CA ALA A 258 6.82 2.74 2.32
C ALA A 258 5.63 2.58 1.39
N ASP A 259 4.81 3.64 1.35
CA ASP A 259 3.68 3.81 0.46
C ASP A 259 3.68 5.29 0.04
N LEU A 260 4.39 5.57 -1.07
CA LEU A 260 4.87 6.90 -1.44
C LEU A 260 4.42 7.32 -2.83
N GLU A 261 3.29 6.77 -3.30
CA GLU A 261 2.67 7.16 -4.58
C GLU A 261 3.68 7.17 -5.76
N GLY A 262 4.57 6.15 -5.80
CA GLY A 262 5.56 5.97 -6.86
C GLY A 262 6.99 6.41 -6.53
N MET A 263 7.24 7.00 -5.35
CA MET A 263 8.58 7.42 -4.91
C MET A 263 9.34 6.32 -4.12
N GLY A 264 8.78 5.12 -3.98
CA GLY A 264 9.32 4.06 -3.13
C GLY A 264 10.74 3.64 -3.49
N LEU A 265 11.06 3.47 -4.76
CA LEU A 265 12.41 3.10 -5.21
C LEU A 265 13.42 4.23 -4.95
N ASP A 266 13.03 5.49 -5.15
CA ASP A 266 13.91 6.62 -4.90
C ASP A 266 14.23 6.75 -3.41
N MET A 267 13.25 6.60 -2.54
CA MET A 267 13.45 6.55 -1.08
C MET A 267 14.41 5.42 -0.68
N LEU A 268 14.29 4.22 -1.24
CA LEU A 268 15.17 3.09 -0.92
C LEU A 268 16.64 3.35 -1.33
N LYS A 269 16.87 4.09 -2.42
CA LYS A 269 18.22 4.55 -2.80
C LYS A 269 18.85 5.45 -1.76
N GLY A 270 18.05 6.25 -1.03
CA GLY A 270 18.44 7.10 0.09
C GLY A 270 18.48 6.40 1.46
N ALA A 271 18.24 5.07 1.49
CA ALA A 271 18.16 4.25 2.71
C ALA A 271 19.20 3.11 2.76
N LYS A 272 20.15 3.06 1.84
CA LYS A 272 21.06 1.91 1.67
C LYS A 272 21.83 1.54 2.94
N GLU A 273 22.39 2.53 3.64
CA GLU A 273 23.12 2.27 4.88
C GLU A 273 22.19 1.74 5.97
N THR A 274 21.02 2.33 6.11
CA THR A 274 20.00 1.91 7.07
C THR A 274 19.54 0.48 6.80
N LEU A 275 19.25 0.14 5.56
CA LEU A 275 18.86 -1.20 5.14
C LEU A 275 19.91 -2.26 5.51
N VAL A 276 21.17 -1.98 5.21
CA VAL A 276 22.29 -2.92 5.48
C VAL A 276 22.60 -3.00 6.97
N LYS A 277 22.65 -1.86 7.68
CA LYS A 277 23.08 -1.81 9.09
C LYS A 277 21.98 -2.25 10.07
N CYS A 278 20.76 -1.75 9.90
CA CYS A 278 19.64 -2.02 10.81
C CYS A 278 18.90 -3.33 10.48
N ARG A 279 18.99 -3.80 9.23
CA ARG A 279 18.32 -5.02 8.75
C ARG A 279 16.81 -5.04 9.09
N PRO A 280 16.04 -4.01 8.70
CA PRO A 280 14.65 -3.87 9.11
C PRO A 280 13.74 -4.89 8.41
N VAL A 281 12.60 -5.17 9.02
CA VAL A 281 11.44 -5.76 8.33
C VAL A 281 10.89 -4.74 7.36
N LEU A 282 10.56 -5.18 6.14
CA LEU A 282 10.14 -4.31 5.04
C LEU A 282 8.68 -4.57 4.66
N SER A 283 7.94 -3.51 4.41
CA SER A 283 6.63 -3.51 3.78
C SER A 283 6.57 -2.36 2.77
N LEU A 284 6.65 -2.68 1.49
CA LEU A 284 6.87 -1.72 0.43
C LEU A 284 5.80 -1.87 -0.64
N SER A 285 5.04 -0.82 -0.90
CA SER A 285 4.08 -0.76 -2.01
C SER A 285 4.81 -0.85 -3.34
N ILE A 286 4.30 -1.70 -4.26
CA ILE A 286 4.93 -1.96 -5.57
C ILE A 286 3.95 -1.78 -6.73
N TYR A 287 2.88 -1.04 -6.51
CA TYR A 287 1.73 -1.02 -7.43
C TYR A 287 1.43 0.35 -8.05
N HIS A 288 2.17 1.41 -7.70
CA HIS A 288 1.88 2.75 -8.20
C HIS A 288 2.42 3.02 -9.60
N ASN A 289 3.60 2.46 -9.94
CA ASN A 289 4.22 2.65 -11.24
C ASN A 289 5.18 1.51 -11.62
N ASN A 290 5.71 1.57 -12.85
CA ASN A 290 6.66 0.60 -13.36
C ASN A 290 8.00 0.60 -12.61
N GLU A 291 8.46 1.76 -12.12
CA GLU A 291 9.72 1.84 -11.37
C GLU A 291 9.65 1.08 -10.07
N GLU A 292 8.51 1.12 -9.37
CA GLU A 292 8.31 0.32 -8.16
C GLU A 292 8.17 -1.16 -8.51
N LEU A 293 7.34 -1.51 -9.49
CA LEU A 293 7.09 -2.91 -9.85
C LEU A 293 8.35 -3.62 -10.34
N PHE A 294 9.14 -2.98 -11.20
CA PHE A 294 10.31 -3.60 -11.81
C PHE A 294 11.63 -3.28 -11.10
N GLY A 295 11.67 -2.25 -10.27
CA GLY A 295 12.91 -1.75 -9.67
C GLY A 295 13.13 -2.14 -8.20
N ILE A 296 12.07 -2.16 -7.37
CA ILE A 296 12.24 -2.37 -5.92
C ILE A 296 12.79 -3.77 -5.59
N TYR A 297 12.20 -4.82 -6.16
CA TYR A 297 12.63 -6.18 -5.84
C TYR A 297 14.07 -6.48 -6.25
N PRO A 298 14.52 -6.23 -7.51
CA PRO A 298 15.91 -6.48 -7.89
C PRO A 298 16.90 -5.62 -7.12
N PHE A 299 16.59 -4.35 -6.85
CA PHE A 299 17.43 -3.49 -6.01
C PHE A 299 17.65 -4.08 -4.61
N LEU A 300 16.58 -4.54 -3.96
CA LEU A 300 16.69 -5.12 -2.63
C LEU A 300 17.32 -6.52 -2.64
N LYS A 301 17.09 -7.32 -3.65
CA LYS A 301 17.69 -8.65 -3.81
C LYS A 301 19.21 -8.57 -3.93
N GLU A 302 19.71 -7.56 -4.64
CA GLU A 302 21.15 -7.27 -4.73
C GLU A 302 21.71 -6.74 -3.42
N LEU A 303 21.02 -5.77 -2.79
CA LEU A 303 21.51 -5.11 -1.58
C LEU A 303 21.41 -6.00 -0.32
N LEU A 304 20.40 -6.85 -0.24
CA LEU A 304 20.05 -7.68 0.92
C LEU A 304 19.90 -9.17 0.52
N PRO A 305 20.97 -9.84 0.07
CA PRO A 305 20.89 -11.21 -0.45
C PRO A 305 20.43 -12.24 0.59
N ASP A 306 20.57 -11.92 1.88
CA ASP A 306 20.16 -12.77 3.01
C ASP A 306 18.73 -12.51 3.50
N TYR A 307 17.91 -11.83 2.71
CA TYR A 307 16.50 -11.62 3.05
C TYR A 307 15.60 -12.70 2.47
N HIS A 308 14.51 -12.96 3.18
CA HIS A 308 13.36 -13.64 2.66
C HIS A 308 12.38 -12.60 2.14
N PHE A 309 12.12 -12.60 0.84
CA PHE A 309 11.15 -11.71 0.19
C PHE A 309 9.91 -12.47 -0.26
N TYR A 310 8.76 -11.80 -0.21
CA TYR A 310 7.50 -12.31 -0.75
C TYR A 310 6.53 -11.16 -1.02
N VAL A 311 5.61 -11.37 -1.96
CA VAL A 311 4.59 -10.37 -2.33
C VAL A 311 3.24 -10.82 -1.81
N ARG A 312 2.46 -9.87 -1.26
CA ARG A 312 1.07 -10.11 -0.87
C ARG A 312 0.19 -8.95 -1.29
N SER A 313 -1.06 -9.27 -1.66
CA SER A 313 -2.14 -8.29 -1.71
C SER A 313 -2.67 -8.10 -0.29
N LEU A 314 -2.54 -6.90 0.23
CA LEU A 314 -2.95 -6.53 1.60
C LEU A 314 -4.31 -5.84 1.64
N SER A 315 -5.07 -5.94 0.56
CA SER A 315 -6.42 -5.40 0.45
C SER A 315 -7.48 -6.50 0.59
N ALA A 316 -8.74 -6.09 0.71
CA ALA A 316 -9.82 -7.01 0.42
C ALA A 316 -9.64 -7.54 -1.02
N PRO A 317 -9.85 -8.85 -1.28
CA PRO A 317 -9.53 -9.45 -2.58
C PRO A 317 -10.12 -8.76 -3.81
N VAL A 318 -11.23 -8.05 -3.63
CA VAL A 318 -11.88 -7.27 -4.69
C VAL A 318 -11.22 -5.91 -4.94
N SER A 319 -10.37 -5.45 -4.02
CA SER A 319 -9.60 -4.21 -4.22
C SER A 319 -8.45 -4.42 -5.22
N MET A 320 -8.10 -3.36 -5.94
CA MET A 320 -7.07 -3.38 -6.98
C MET A 320 -5.75 -2.74 -6.53
N ALA A 321 -5.70 -2.29 -5.31
CA ALA A 321 -4.57 -1.64 -4.68
C ALA A 321 -3.88 -2.57 -3.67
N GLU A 322 -2.88 -2.06 -3.00
CA GLU A 322 -2.26 -2.64 -1.82
C GLU A 322 -1.48 -3.95 -2.11
N PHE A 323 -0.69 -3.94 -3.18
CA PHE A 323 0.29 -5.00 -3.43
C PHE A 323 1.63 -4.59 -2.82
N SER A 324 2.08 -5.35 -1.83
CA SER A 324 3.28 -5.02 -1.09
C SER A 324 4.32 -6.11 -1.21
N LEU A 325 5.56 -5.71 -1.49
CA LEU A 325 6.75 -6.53 -1.30
C LEU A 325 7.10 -6.51 0.18
N LEU A 326 7.05 -7.68 0.79
CA LEU A 326 7.39 -7.89 2.19
C LEU A 326 8.77 -8.56 2.29
N GLY A 327 9.55 -8.19 3.30
CA GLY A 327 10.87 -8.78 3.48
C GLY A 327 11.35 -8.77 4.93
N TYR A 328 12.14 -9.79 5.28
CA TYR A 328 12.81 -9.87 6.59
C TYR A 328 14.09 -10.70 6.51
N PRO A 329 15.06 -10.50 7.42
CA PRO A 329 16.29 -11.28 7.47
C PRO A 329 16.02 -12.78 7.63
N ARG A 330 16.62 -13.62 6.77
CA ARG A 330 16.37 -15.09 6.74
C ARG A 330 16.75 -15.79 8.03
N GLU A 331 17.75 -15.27 8.76
CA GLU A 331 18.17 -15.84 10.05
C GLU A 331 17.08 -15.85 11.11
N LEU A 332 16.05 -15.01 10.97
CA LEU A 332 14.94 -14.93 11.91
C LEU A 332 13.98 -16.14 11.83
N THR A 333 14.06 -16.91 10.77
CA THR A 333 13.14 -18.05 10.53
C THR A 333 13.85 -19.40 10.37
N ARG A 334 15.18 -19.40 10.49
CA ARG A 334 16.01 -20.61 10.55
C ARG A 334 15.98 -21.28 11.92
#